data_370a0c35ad151e08b55a1b469c9ecc89
#
_entry.id   370a0c35ad151e08b55a1b469c9ecc89
#
_cell.length_a   1.000
_cell.length_b   1.000
_cell.length_c   1.000
_cell.angle_alpha   90.00
_cell.angle_beta   90.00
_cell.angle_gamma   90.00
#
_symmetry.space_group_name_H-M   'P 1'
#
loop_
_entity.id
_entity.type
_entity.pdbx_description
1 polymer ?
#
loop_
_entity_poly.entity_id
_entity_poly.type
_entity_poly.pdbx_seq_one_letter_code
_entity_poly.pdbx_strand_id
1 'polypeptide(L)'
;MAKLELTNDQLQLIQKALDFYSRVGIMQFDRVLDHPTIDNVLDDRFRPKKELEVGDSTERGEIVEIKKKQIKTKGSWGNGEEVKTWKDIENIKLSTDWSEVHRIKDEVRVKFSEIQHLVSGERFGTGGSYGIYNSNVDDSCREAFDIVQAIRHEFWKVDPKSTSMTVDSHIHQSSSTKLPKVEIDSEEYLSKLKKWYNE
;
A
#
# COMPACT_ATOMS: atom_id res chain seq x y z
N MET A 1 -17.73 7.61 -28.29
CA MET A 1 -16.56 7.64 -27.39
C MET A 1 -17.02 8.31 -26.10
N ALA A 2 -16.89 7.64 -24.96
CA ALA A 2 -17.21 8.22 -23.67
C ALA A 2 -16.02 9.03 -23.16
N LYS A 3 -16.26 10.17 -22.48
CA LYS A 3 -15.24 10.98 -21.80
C LYS A 3 -15.62 11.02 -20.33
N LEU A 4 -14.65 10.78 -19.45
CA LEU A 4 -14.78 10.89 -18.01
C LEU A 4 -13.75 11.91 -17.52
N GLU A 5 -14.19 12.89 -16.75
CA GLU A 5 -13.33 13.87 -16.10
C GLU A 5 -13.13 13.47 -14.65
N LEU A 6 -11.86 13.36 -14.23
CA LEU A 6 -11.45 12.87 -12.92
C LEU A 6 -10.38 13.80 -12.34
N THR A 7 -10.36 13.90 -11.01
CA THR A 7 -9.21 14.45 -10.29
C THR A 7 -8.04 13.47 -10.32
N ASN A 8 -6.82 13.95 -10.07
CA ASN A 8 -5.63 13.09 -9.96
C ASN A 8 -5.80 12.01 -8.88
N ASP A 9 -6.43 12.33 -7.75
CA ASP A 9 -6.68 11.36 -6.66
C ASP A 9 -7.65 10.26 -7.10
N GLN A 10 -8.72 10.63 -7.83
CA GLN A 10 -9.66 9.66 -8.38
C GLN A 10 -9.00 8.78 -9.44
N LEU A 11 -8.13 9.33 -10.26
CA LEU A 11 -7.38 8.58 -11.25
C LEU A 11 -6.42 7.58 -10.59
N GLN A 12 -5.72 7.98 -9.51
CA GLN A 12 -4.89 7.08 -8.71
C GLN A 12 -5.69 5.97 -8.03
N LEU A 13 -6.90 6.28 -7.55
CA LEU A 13 -7.80 5.26 -6.99
C LEU A 13 -8.19 4.23 -8.04
N ILE A 14 -8.56 4.68 -9.25
CA ILE A 14 -8.86 3.78 -10.38
C ILE A 14 -7.66 2.94 -10.74
N GLN A 15 -6.47 3.53 -10.80
CA GLN A 15 -5.22 2.81 -11.03
C GLN A 15 -5.03 1.66 -10.02
N LYS A 16 -5.20 1.93 -8.72
CA LYS A 16 -5.10 0.92 -7.67
C LYS A 16 -6.15 -0.19 -7.83
N ALA A 17 -7.39 0.17 -8.15
CA ALA A 17 -8.46 -0.80 -8.34
C ALA A 17 -8.20 -1.72 -9.55
N LEU A 18 -7.73 -1.17 -10.65
CA LEU A 18 -7.38 -1.93 -11.85
C LEU A 18 -6.12 -2.78 -11.67
N ASP A 19 -5.10 -2.27 -10.94
CA ASP A 19 -3.92 -3.07 -10.58
C ASP A 19 -4.34 -4.28 -9.74
N PHE A 20 -5.20 -4.07 -8.74
CA PHE A 20 -5.74 -5.16 -7.94
C PHE A 20 -6.51 -6.18 -8.79
N TYR A 21 -7.40 -5.73 -9.69
CA TYR A 21 -8.15 -6.59 -10.60
C TYR A 21 -7.21 -7.41 -11.49
N SER A 22 -6.21 -6.79 -12.10
CA SER A 22 -5.25 -7.48 -12.97
C SER A 22 -4.41 -8.51 -12.18
N ARG A 23 -4.03 -8.20 -10.92
CA ARG A 23 -3.28 -9.09 -10.05
C ARG A 23 -4.09 -10.35 -9.69
N VAL A 24 -5.35 -10.17 -9.34
CA VAL A 24 -6.26 -11.32 -9.10
C VAL A 24 -6.40 -12.16 -10.36
N GLY A 25 -6.51 -11.55 -11.53
CA GLY A 25 -6.62 -12.22 -12.82
C GLY A 25 -5.40 -13.06 -13.20
N ILE A 26 -4.21 -12.68 -12.75
CA ILE A 26 -3.00 -13.51 -12.88
C ILE A 26 -2.80 -14.45 -11.68
N MET A 27 -3.80 -14.63 -10.85
CA MET A 27 -3.81 -15.49 -9.65
C MET A 27 -2.88 -15.03 -8.52
N GLN A 28 -2.60 -13.75 -8.41
CA GLN A 28 -1.81 -13.15 -7.34
C GLN A 28 -2.71 -12.77 -6.15
N PHE A 29 -3.29 -13.78 -5.49
CA PHE A 29 -4.32 -13.59 -4.44
C PHE A 29 -3.80 -12.96 -3.16
N ASP A 30 -2.52 -13.09 -2.86
CA ASP A 30 -1.87 -12.50 -1.70
C ASP A 30 -1.89 -10.96 -1.70
N ARG A 31 -2.17 -10.33 -2.85
CA ARG A 31 -2.36 -8.88 -2.96
C ARG A 31 -3.54 -8.34 -2.16
N VAL A 32 -4.49 -9.19 -1.78
CA VAL A 32 -5.54 -8.84 -0.81
C VAL A 32 -4.94 -8.35 0.52
N LEU A 33 -3.82 -8.93 0.94
CA LEU A 33 -3.13 -8.57 2.18
C LEU A 33 -2.46 -7.19 2.17
N ASP A 34 -2.29 -6.59 1.00
CA ASP A 34 -1.73 -5.24 0.83
C ASP A 34 -2.81 -4.15 0.95
N HIS A 35 -4.09 -4.55 1.15
CA HIS A 35 -5.17 -3.57 1.28
C HIS A 35 -5.15 -2.90 2.66
N PRO A 36 -5.22 -1.55 2.74
CA PRO A 36 -5.12 -0.83 4.02
C PRO A 36 -6.11 -1.27 5.11
N THR A 37 -7.30 -1.73 4.72
CA THR A 37 -8.27 -2.28 5.68
C THR A 37 -7.73 -3.49 6.44
N ILE A 38 -6.93 -4.33 5.77
CA ILE A 38 -6.32 -5.50 6.42
C ILE A 38 -5.29 -5.05 7.44
N ASP A 39 -4.44 -4.07 7.09
CA ASP A 39 -3.49 -3.49 8.03
C ASP A 39 -4.18 -2.87 9.24
N ASN A 40 -5.25 -2.12 9.03
CA ASN A 40 -6.03 -1.51 10.12
C ASN A 40 -6.64 -2.55 11.06
N VAL A 41 -7.21 -3.64 10.50
CA VAL A 41 -7.81 -4.74 11.30
C VAL A 41 -6.74 -5.47 12.10
N LEU A 42 -5.58 -5.74 11.49
CA LEU A 42 -4.49 -6.43 12.17
C LEU A 42 -3.83 -5.52 13.23
N ASP A 43 -3.67 -4.25 12.92
CA ASP A 43 -3.18 -3.26 13.86
C ASP A 43 -4.07 -3.19 15.12
N ASP A 44 -5.38 -3.05 14.93
CA ASP A 44 -6.34 -3.05 16.04
C ASP A 44 -6.31 -4.35 16.87
N ARG A 45 -6.11 -5.50 16.21
CA ARG A 45 -6.08 -6.80 16.84
C ARG A 45 -4.81 -7.03 17.68
N PHE A 46 -3.66 -6.59 17.16
CA PHE A 46 -2.35 -6.87 17.78
C PHE A 46 -1.76 -5.67 18.52
N ARG A 47 -2.47 -4.56 18.58
CA ARG A 47 -2.09 -3.43 19.44
C ARG A 47 -2.41 -3.76 20.91
N PRO A 48 -1.42 -3.68 21.81
CA PRO A 48 -1.66 -3.93 23.23
C PRO A 48 -2.71 -2.98 23.81
N LYS A 49 -3.68 -3.55 24.54
CA LYS A 49 -4.72 -2.82 25.26
C LYS A 49 -4.42 -2.86 26.75
N LYS A 50 -3.36 -2.20 27.20
CA LYS A 50 -2.96 -2.12 28.60
C LYS A 50 -2.71 -0.69 29.02
N GLU A 51 -2.60 -0.44 30.33
CA GLU A 51 -2.13 0.85 30.85
C GLU A 51 -0.69 1.09 30.41
N LEU A 52 -0.36 2.36 30.20
CA LEU A 52 0.97 2.77 29.74
C LEU A 52 1.98 2.63 30.89
N GLU A 53 3.11 2.01 30.64
CA GLU A 53 4.21 1.83 31.57
C GLU A 53 5.52 2.43 31.02
N VAL A 54 6.46 2.72 31.92
CA VAL A 54 7.82 3.13 31.53
C VAL A 54 8.48 1.95 30.82
N GLY A 55 9.10 2.19 29.67
CA GLY A 55 9.66 1.17 28.79
C GLY A 55 8.73 0.70 27.69
N ASP A 56 7.45 1.08 27.71
CA ASP A 56 6.53 0.75 26.63
C ASP A 56 6.89 1.52 25.34
N SER A 57 6.86 0.82 24.23
CA SER A 57 6.96 1.42 22.90
C SER A 57 5.61 1.98 22.48
N THR A 58 5.59 3.22 21.98
CA THR A 58 4.43 3.89 21.42
C THR A 58 4.70 4.26 19.96
N GLU A 59 3.67 4.67 19.23
CA GLU A 59 3.81 5.22 17.88
C GLU A 59 4.75 6.44 17.80
N ARG A 60 5.04 7.08 18.94
CA ARG A 60 5.89 8.27 19.05
C ARG A 60 7.24 8.02 19.71
N GLY A 61 7.50 6.79 20.13
CA GLY A 61 8.74 6.39 20.78
C GLY A 61 8.53 5.68 22.11
N GLU A 62 9.63 5.37 22.79
CA GLU A 62 9.65 4.72 24.09
C GLU A 62 9.25 5.67 25.22
N ILE A 63 8.41 5.21 26.17
CA ILE A 63 8.05 5.96 27.37
C ILE A 63 9.22 5.88 28.35
N VAL A 64 9.87 7.00 28.61
CA VAL A 64 11.00 7.08 29.54
C VAL A 64 10.62 7.57 30.94
N GLU A 65 9.49 8.27 31.08
CA GLU A 65 9.01 8.78 32.37
C GLU A 65 7.49 8.99 32.35
N ILE A 66 6.84 8.59 33.43
CA ILE A 66 5.42 8.88 33.69
C ILE A 66 5.33 9.69 35.01
N LYS A 67 4.89 10.91 34.90
CA LYS A 67 4.55 11.77 36.07
C LYS A 67 3.05 12.04 36.08
N LYS A 68 2.49 12.41 37.24
CA LYS A 68 1.08 12.77 37.36
C LYS A 68 0.67 13.74 36.25
N LYS A 69 -0.10 13.28 35.29
CA LYS A 69 -0.60 14.00 34.11
C LYS A 69 0.42 14.38 33.04
N GLN A 70 1.61 13.78 33.03
CA GLN A 70 2.60 13.97 31.96
C GLN A 70 3.30 12.65 31.63
N ILE A 71 3.51 12.42 30.35
CA ILE A 71 4.34 11.33 29.83
C ILE A 71 5.49 11.94 29.02
N LYS A 72 6.70 11.43 29.26
CA LYS A 72 7.89 11.78 28.52
C LYS A 72 8.25 10.61 27.62
N THR A 73 8.32 10.87 26.32
CA THR A 73 8.74 9.87 25.34
C THR A 73 10.08 10.28 24.73
N LYS A 74 10.93 9.29 24.49
CA LYS A 74 12.16 9.47 23.71
C LYS A 74 11.83 9.07 22.27
N GLY A 75 11.94 10.01 21.34
CA GLY A 75 11.64 9.78 19.93
C GLY A 75 12.46 8.63 19.34
N SER A 76 11.84 7.80 18.54
CA SER A 76 12.48 6.63 17.91
C SER A 76 13.61 6.98 16.94
N TRP A 77 13.72 8.25 16.52
CA TRP A 77 14.71 8.74 15.56
C TRP A 77 15.74 9.71 16.17
N GLY A 78 15.96 9.65 17.48
CA GLY A 78 17.04 10.41 18.14
C GLY A 78 16.81 11.92 18.30
N ASN A 79 15.65 12.43 17.96
CA ASN A 79 15.37 13.88 17.90
C ASN A 79 14.85 14.49 19.20
N GLY A 80 15.28 13.98 20.34
CA GLY A 80 14.99 14.60 21.64
C GLY A 80 13.80 14.00 22.37
N GLU A 81 13.68 14.42 23.65
CA GLU A 81 12.61 13.97 24.53
C GLU A 81 11.38 14.88 24.35
N GLU A 82 10.22 14.29 24.11
CA GLU A 82 8.95 14.99 23.99
C GLU A 82 8.13 14.81 25.27
N VAL A 83 7.68 15.90 25.87
CA VAL A 83 6.78 15.87 27.03
C VAL A 83 5.37 16.20 26.59
N LYS A 84 4.42 15.28 26.85
CA LYS A 84 3.00 15.46 26.56
C LYS A 84 2.20 15.66 27.83
N THR A 85 1.20 16.52 27.78
CA THR A 85 0.24 16.72 28.88
C THR A 85 -0.82 15.62 28.85
N TRP A 86 -1.58 15.46 29.98
CA TRP A 86 -2.60 14.39 30.06
C TRP A 86 -3.67 14.43 28.97
N LYS A 87 -4.02 15.59 28.43
CA LYS A 87 -4.94 15.73 27.30
C LYS A 87 -4.38 15.16 25.99
N ASP A 88 -3.06 15.21 25.86
CA ASP A 88 -2.38 14.66 24.69
C ASP A 88 -2.15 13.13 24.82
N ILE A 89 -2.20 12.62 26.06
CA ILE A 89 -1.94 11.21 26.40
C ILE A 89 -3.13 10.30 26.09
N GLU A 90 -4.35 10.79 26.17
CA GLU A 90 -5.55 10.02 25.84
C GLU A 90 -5.50 9.44 24.41
N ASN A 91 -4.66 10.01 23.55
CA ASN A 91 -4.45 9.57 22.17
C ASN A 91 -3.14 8.83 21.96
N ILE A 92 -2.34 8.57 23.00
CA ILE A 92 -1.12 7.78 22.85
C ILE A 92 -1.50 6.31 22.79
N LYS A 93 -1.20 5.70 21.67
CA LYS A 93 -1.40 4.28 21.45
C LYS A 93 -0.07 3.53 21.57
N LEU A 94 -0.09 2.36 22.17
CA LEU A 94 1.05 1.46 22.17
C LEU A 94 1.33 0.99 20.73
N SER A 95 2.57 0.70 20.47
CA SER A 95 2.98 0.16 19.17
C SER A 95 2.34 -1.20 18.93
N THR A 96 1.92 -1.43 17.69
CA THR A 96 1.42 -2.72 17.26
C THR A 96 2.54 -3.76 17.28
N ASP A 97 2.22 -4.98 17.67
CA ASP A 97 3.14 -6.11 17.50
C ASP A 97 3.21 -6.52 16.02
N TRP A 98 4.09 -5.85 15.31
CA TRP A 98 4.30 -6.10 13.90
C TRP A 98 4.85 -7.50 13.59
N SER A 99 5.52 -8.15 14.54
CA SER A 99 6.01 -9.53 14.37
C SER A 99 4.85 -10.50 14.23
N GLU A 100 3.81 -10.35 15.06
CA GLU A 100 2.58 -11.14 14.96
C GLU A 100 1.77 -10.80 13.70
N VAL A 101 1.70 -9.53 13.33
CA VAL A 101 1.05 -9.11 12.07
C VAL A 101 1.72 -9.79 10.87
N HIS A 102 3.06 -9.76 10.79
CA HIS A 102 3.79 -10.43 9.71
C HIS A 102 3.58 -11.94 9.73
N ARG A 103 3.65 -12.58 10.90
CA ARG A 103 3.40 -14.01 11.03
C ARG A 103 2.02 -14.41 10.49
N ILE A 104 0.97 -13.67 10.85
CA ILE A 104 -0.39 -13.92 10.32
C ILE A 104 -0.46 -13.71 8.81
N LYS A 105 0.15 -12.63 8.29
CA LYS A 105 0.18 -12.39 6.85
C LYS A 105 0.88 -13.53 6.10
N ASP A 106 1.96 -14.06 6.64
CA ASP A 106 2.70 -15.18 6.04
C ASP A 106 1.89 -16.48 6.07
N GLU A 107 1.19 -16.78 7.17
CA GLU A 107 0.27 -17.91 7.23
C GLU A 107 -0.85 -17.81 6.18
N VAL A 108 -1.42 -16.61 6.01
CA VAL A 108 -2.45 -16.38 4.99
C VAL A 108 -1.89 -16.50 3.57
N ARG A 109 -0.66 -16.03 3.30
CA ARG A 109 0.03 -16.23 2.00
C ARG A 109 0.18 -17.70 1.66
N VAL A 110 0.53 -18.54 2.64
CA VAL A 110 0.59 -20.01 2.45
C VAL A 110 -0.78 -20.56 2.01
N LYS A 111 -1.86 -20.12 2.67
CA LYS A 111 -3.22 -20.53 2.29
C LYS A 111 -3.62 -20.06 0.88
N PHE A 112 -3.27 -18.84 0.51
CA PHE A 112 -3.48 -18.38 -0.86
C PHE A 112 -2.70 -19.22 -1.89
N SER A 113 -1.48 -19.64 -1.58
CA SER A 113 -0.71 -20.55 -2.46
C SER A 113 -1.36 -21.91 -2.59
N GLU A 114 -1.96 -22.45 -1.52
CA GLU A 114 -2.75 -23.70 -1.56
C GLU A 114 -4.00 -23.54 -2.45
N ILE A 115 -4.75 -22.45 -2.30
CA ILE A 115 -5.92 -22.14 -3.14
C ILE A 115 -5.52 -22.00 -4.61
N GLN A 116 -4.44 -21.27 -4.87
CA GLN A 116 -3.88 -21.08 -6.20
C GLN A 116 -3.56 -22.43 -6.87
N HIS A 117 -2.90 -23.33 -6.14
CA HIS A 117 -2.60 -24.68 -6.62
C HIS A 117 -3.88 -25.49 -6.91
N LEU A 118 -4.88 -25.44 -6.01
CA LEU A 118 -6.14 -26.15 -6.19
C LEU A 118 -6.90 -25.70 -7.45
N VAL A 119 -6.86 -24.40 -7.74
CA VAL A 119 -7.58 -23.83 -8.90
C VAL A 119 -6.82 -24.03 -10.21
N SER A 120 -5.50 -23.82 -10.22
CA SER A 120 -4.70 -23.86 -11.45
C SER A 120 -4.12 -25.23 -11.78
N GLY A 121 -4.02 -26.12 -10.79
CA GLY A 121 -3.24 -27.36 -10.91
C GLY A 121 -1.72 -27.15 -10.87
N GLU A 122 -1.27 -25.91 -10.84
CA GLU A 122 0.15 -25.54 -10.84
C GLU A 122 0.63 -25.13 -9.44
N ARG A 123 1.90 -25.36 -9.14
CA ARG A 123 2.53 -24.90 -7.91
C ARG A 123 3.34 -23.65 -8.19
N PHE A 124 2.87 -22.54 -7.67
CA PHE A 124 3.64 -21.31 -7.63
C PHE A 124 4.39 -21.22 -6.30
N GLY A 125 5.55 -20.56 -6.30
CA GLY A 125 6.19 -20.13 -5.05
C GLY A 125 5.35 -19.06 -4.35
N THR A 126 5.67 -18.76 -3.09
CA THR A 126 4.99 -17.69 -2.33
C THR A 126 5.02 -16.37 -3.13
N GLY A 127 3.86 -15.79 -3.39
CA GLY A 127 3.70 -14.59 -4.23
C GLY A 127 3.89 -14.83 -5.73
N GLY A 128 4.07 -16.08 -6.17
CA GLY A 128 4.12 -16.44 -7.58
C GLY A 128 2.76 -16.34 -8.25
N SER A 129 2.77 -16.19 -9.57
CA SER A 129 1.54 -16.02 -10.36
C SER A 129 1.79 -16.37 -11.82
N TYR A 130 0.72 -16.41 -12.61
CA TYR A 130 0.86 -16.37 -14.06
C TYR A 130 1.51 -15.06 -14.53
N GLY A 131 2.31 -15.10 -15.59
CA GLY A 131 2.67 -13.87 -16.30
C GLY A 131 1.45 -13.30 -17.02
N ILE A 132 1.40 -11.99 -17.19
CA ILE A 132 0.27 -11.29 -17.84
C ILE A 132 -0.01 -11.80 -19.27
N TYR A 133 1.00 -12.36 -19.93
CA TYR A 133 0.90 -12.95 -21.29
C TYR A 133 0.53 -14.44 -21.30
N ASN A 134 0.30 -15.06 -20.15
CA ASN A 134 -0.10 -16.46 -20.07
C ASN A 134 -1.48 -16.64 -20.72
N SER A 135 -1.66 -17.70 -21.51
CA SER A 135 -2.91 -17.97 -22.24
C SER A 135 -4.14 -18.15 -21.34
N ASN A 136 -3.93 -18.53 -20.09
CA ASN A 136 -5.01 -18.68 -19.10
C ASN A 136 -5.49 -17.35 -18.50
N VAL A 137 -4.78 -16.24 -18.76
CA VAL A 137 -5.18 -14.92 -18.27
C VAL A 137 -6.22 -14.32 -19.20
N ASP A 138 -7.34 -13.88 -18.62
CA ASP A 138 -8.42 -13.24 -19.36
C ASP A 138 -7.96 -11.90 -19.97
N ASP A 139 -8.49 -11.58 -21.17
CA ASP A 139 -8.08 -10.36 -21.87
C ASP A 139 -8.48 -9.08 -21.13
N SER A 140 -9.57 -9.10 -20.35
CA SER A 140 -9.97 -7.97 -19.49
C SER A 140 -8.93 -7.66 -18.40
N CYS A 141 -8.23 -8.69 -17.91
CA CYS A 141 -7.14 -8.49 -16.94
C CYS A 141 -5.92 -7.84 -17.59
N ARG A 142 -5.63 -8.20 -18.85
CA ARG A 142 -4.58 -7.57 -19.66
C ARG A 142 -4.94 -6.13 -19.98
N GLU A 143 -6.18 -5.87 -20.35
CA GLU A 143 -6.68 -4.52 -20.60
C GLU A 143 -6.58 -3.64 -19.33
N ALA A 144 -6.99 -4.17 -18.17
CA ALA A 144 -6.83 -3.47 -16.91
C ALA A 144 -5.37 -3.14 -16.60
N PHE A 145 -4.46 -4.08 -16.84
CA PHE A 145 -3.02 -3.86 -16.68
C PHE A 145 -2.49 -2.78 -17.63
N ASP A 146 -2.91 -2.79 -18.88
CA ASP A 146 -2.52 -1.77 -19.87
C ASP A 146 -3.01 -0.37 -19.49
N ILE A 147 -4.23 -0.27 -18.95
CA ILE A 147 -4.77 1.00 -18.43
C ILE A 147 -3.93 1.50 -17.24
N VAL A 148 -3.58 0.61 -16.32
CA VAL A 148 -2.69 0.94 -15.18
C VAL A 148 -1.36 1.49 -15.67
N GLN A 149 -0.74 0.84 -16.65
CA GLN A 149 0.52 1.31 -17.21
C GLN A 149 0.39 2.68 -17.87
N ALA A 150 -0.69 2.92 -18.61
CA ALA A 150 -0.94 4.22 -19.22
C ALA A 150 -1.07 5.33 -18.17
N ILE A 151 -1.81 5.09 -17.08
CA ILE A 151 -1.95 6.06 -15.98
C ILE A 151 -0.60 6.32 -15.30
N ARG A 152 0.14 5.27 -14.94
CA ARG A 152 1.45 5.36 -14.28
C ARG A 152 2.45 6.12 -15.14
N HIS A 153 2.45 5.89 -16.43
CA HIS A 153 3.32 6.56 -17.37
C HIS A 153 3.08 8.07 -17.44
N GLU A 154 1.81 8.53 -17.38
CA GLU A 154 1.51 9.96 -17.33
C GLU A 154 2.01 10.62 -16.04
N PHE A 155 1.84 9.97 -14.87
CA PHE A 155 2.43 10.47 -13.62
C PHE A 155 3.97 10.47 -13.67
N TRP A 156 4.58 9.44 -14.24
CA TRP A 156 6.02 9.37 -14.41
C TRP A 156 6.57 10.51 -15.29
N LYS A 157 5.89 10.89 -16.36
CA LYS A 157 6.32 12.01 -17.19
C LYS A 157 6.44 13.35 -16.43
N VAL A 158 5.60 13.54 -15.42
CA VAL A 158 5.61 14.77 -14.60
C VAL A 158 6.71 14.72 -13.54
N ASP A 159 6.96 13.57 -12.95
CA ASP A 159 8.04 13.38 -11.97
C ASP A 159 8.81 12.06 -12.22
N PRO A 160 9.74 12.05 -13.16
CA PRO A 160 10.52 10.85 -13.50
C PRO A 160 11.43 10.36 -12.36
N LYS A 161 11.69 11.19 -11.33
CA LYS A 161 12.59 10.84 -10.22
C LYS A 161 11.88 10.10 -9.11
N SER A 162 10.57 10.22 -9.01
CA SER A 162 9.76 9.58 -7.95
C SER A 162 9.64 8.07 -8.15
N THR A 163 9.86 7.58 -9.36
CA THR A 163 9.72 6.17 -9.69
C THR A 163 11.04 5.64 -10.25
N SER A 164 11.63 4.70 -9.55
CA SER A 164 12.88 4.04 -9.95
C SER A 164 12.68 2.96 -11.01
N MET A 165 11.45 2.75 -11.50
CA MET A 165 11.08 1.56 -12.25
C MET A 165 10.98 1.82 -13.75
N THR A 166 11.71 1.05 -14.53
CA THR A 166 11.62 0.96 -16.00
C THR A 166 10.19 0.65 -16.50
N VAL A 167 9.36 0.04 -15.66
CA VAL A 167 7.96 -0.28 -15.95
C VAL A 167 7.09 0.98 -16.12
N ASP A 168 7.42 2.09 -15.44
CA ASP A 168 6.64 3.33 -15.53
C ASP A 168 7.10 4.19 -16.72
N SER A 169 8.33 4.02 -17.17
CA SER A 169 8.90 4.79 -18.31
C SER A 169 8.45 4.27 -19.68
N HIS A 170 7.94 3.03 -19.75
CA HIS A 170 7.52 2.40 -21.02
C HIS A 170 6.22 1.66 -20.83
N ILE A 171 5.29 1.85 -21.77
CA ILE A 171 4.03 1.10 -21.80
C ILE A 171 4.24 -0.16 -22.64
N HIS A 172 4.07 -1.32 -22.04
CA HIS A 172 4.05 -2.60 -22.72
C HIS A 172 2.60 -3.07 -22.88
N GLN A 173 2.06 -2.86 -24.07
CA GLN A 173 0.69 -3.32 -24.35
C GLN A 173 0.61 -4.84 -24.30
N SER A 174 -0.29 -5.36 -23.47
CA SER A 174 -0.51 -6.80 -23.26
C SER A 174 -1.85 -7.30 -23.80
N SER A 175 -2.82 -6.40 -23.96
CA SER A 175 -4.14 -6.69 -24.53
C SER A 175 -4.21 -6.33 -26.02
N SER A 176 -5.30 -6.79 -26.66
CA SER A 176 -5.65 -6.40 -28.02
C SER A 176 -6.33 -5.02 -28.12
N THR A 177 -6.71 -4.45 -26.99
CA THR A 177 -7.45 -3.19 -26.90
C THR A 177 -6.52 -1.99 -27.06
N LYS A 178 -6.99 -0.96 -27.74
CA LYS A 178 -6.22 0.29 -27.88
C LYS A 178 -6.03 0.94 -26.51
N LEU A 179 -4.77 1.33 -26.23
CA LEU A 179 -4.44 2.06 -25.00
C LEU A 179 -5.29 3.32 -24.83
N PRO A 180 -5.76 3.62 -23.62
CA PRO A 180 -6.48 4.84 -23.33
C PRO A 180 -5.56 6.05 -23.48
N LYS A 181 -6.13 7.19 -23.85
CA LYS A 181 -5.46 8.47 -23.69
C LYS A 181 -5.71 8.96 -22.28
N VAL A 182 -4.65 9.11 -21.51
CA VAL A 182 -4.69 9.62 -20.15
C VAL A 182 -4.08 11.03 -20.15
N GLU A 183 -4.71 11.96 -19.44
CA GLU A 183 -4.19 13.30 -19.19
C GLU A 183 -4.31 13.57 -17.69
N ILE A 184 -3.26 14.14 -17.09
CA ILE A 184 -3.23 14.49 -15.65
C ILE A 184 -3.05 16.00 -15.49
N ASP A 185 -3.57 16.54 -14.39
CA ASP A 185 -3.27 17.90 -13.96
C ASP A 185 -1.87 17.92 -13.32
N SER A 186 -0.88 18.32 -14.12
CA SER A 186 0.52 18.36 -13.71
C SER A 186 0.79 19.38 -12.61
N GLU A 187 0.08 20.52 -12.60
CA GLU A 187 0.26 21.58 -11.60
C GLU A 187 -0.28 21.12 -10.23
N GLU A 188 -1.48 20.54 -10.21
CA GLU A 188 -2.05 19.94 -9.00
C GLU A 188 -1.13 18.87 -8.44
N TYR A 189 -0.64 17.94 -9.27
CA TYR A 189 0.22 16.85 -8.87
C TYR A 189 1.54 17.34 -8.27
N LEU A 190 2.24 18.26 -8.96
CA LEU A 190 3.50 18.82 -8.46
C LEU A 190 3.32 19.63 -7.18
N SER A 191 2.20 20.33 -7.01
CA SER A 191 1.92 21.08 -5.78
C SER A 191 1.76 20.14 -4.57
N LYS A 192 1.11 19.00 -4.75
CA LYS A 192 0.98 17.96 -3.71
C LYS A 192 2.33 17.34 -3.37
N LEU A 193 3.15 17.01 -4.36
CA LEU A 193 4.50 16.47 -4.11
C LEU A 193 5.37 17.44 -3.31
N LYS A 194 5.38 18.72 -3.67
CA LYS A 194 6.14 19.73 -2.91
C LYS A 194 5.71 19.83 -1.46
N LYS A 195 4.42 19.70 -1.18
CA LYS A 195 3.91 19.68 0.19
C LYS A 195 4.43 18.47 0.97
N TRP A 196 4.45 17.30 0.35
CA TRP A 196 4.95 16.05 0.97
C TRP A 196 6.45 16.05 1.26
N TYR A 197 7.26 16.71 0.40
CA TYR A 197 8.72 16.80 0.62
C TYR A 197 9.13 17.91 1.60
N ASN A 198 8.24 18.84 1.94
CA ASN A 198 8.51 19.93 2.87
C ASN A 198 7.90 19.69 4.27
N GLU A 199 7.19 18.60 4.49
CA GLU A 199 6.71 18.09 5.79
C GLU A 199 7.64 16.98 6.31
#